data_ff06a08e83a573ec0aa5f1b0650a3ac2
#
_entry.id   ff06a08e83a573ec0aa5f1b0650a3ac2
#
_cell.length_a   1.000
_cell.length_b   1.000
_cell.length_c   1.000
_cell.angle_alpha   90.00
_cell.angle_beta   90.00
_cell.angle_gamma   90.00
#
_symmetry.space_group_name_H-M   'P 1'
#
loop_
_entity.id
_entity.type
_entity.pdbx_description
1 polymer ?
#
loop_
_entity_poly.entity_id
_entity_poly.type
_entity_poly.pdbx_seq_one_letter_code
_entity_poly.pdbx_strand_id
1 'polypeptide(L)'
;IGSRPIDQHQKGFKALGAKVWIDRGMIFTSADELNGKHIYLDVVSVGATINIMLAASRAKGMTIIENAAKEPHVVDVAQFLNQMGANIKGAGTDMIKIIGVDRFRAADHEIIPDQIEAGTFMCAAVATKGDVTIKHVIPKHLESISAKLIEMGAEIEELDDAVRVVATKRLSPTTVK
;
A
#
# COMPACT_ATOMS: atom_id res chain seq x y z
N ILE A 1 -0.52 -17.94 -11.01
CA ILE A 1 -1.02 -16.89 -10.13
C ILE A 1 -2.27 -17.44 -9.47
N GLY A 2 -2.27 -17.67 -8.16
CA GLY A 2 -3.39 -18.25 -7.42
C GLY A 2 -4.63 -17.33 -7.33
N SER A 3 -5.71 -17.85 -6.72
CA SER A 3 -6.90 -17.07 -6.38
C SER A 3 -6.52 -15.90 -5.46
N ARG A 4 -7.03 -14.71 -5.77
CA ARG A 4 -6.84 -13.53 -4.92
C ARG A 4 -8.09 -13.29 -4.09
N PRO A 5 -7.99 -13.22 -2.75
CA PRO A 5 -9.12 -12.92 -1.91
C PRO A 5 -9.58 -11.46 -2.15
N ILE A 6 -10.88 -11.28 -2.35
CA ILE A 6 -11.50 -9.98 -2.59
C ILE A 6 -12.59 -9.66 -1.57
N ASP A 7 -12.72 -10.50 -0.56
CA ASP A 7 -13.72 -10.42 0.49
C ASP A 7 -13.71 -9.08 1.23
N GLN A 8 -12.52 -8.56 1.56
CA GLN A 8 -12.37 -7.27 2.24
C GLN A 8 -12.76 -6.09 1.34
N HIS A 9 -12.51 -6.18 0.03
CA HIS A 9 -13.00 -5.17 -0.94
C HIS A 9 -14.52 -5.17 -0.98
N GLN A 10 -15.14 -6.35 -1.11
CA GLN A 10 -16.60 -6.48 -1.12
C GLN A 10 -17.22 -6.00 0.20
N LYS A 11 -16.61 -6.34 1.34
CA LYS A 11 -17.04 -5.90 2.67
C LYS A 11 -17.07 -4.37 2.74
N GLY A 12 -16.00 -3.72 2.31
CA GLY A 12 -15.91 -2.27 2.32
C GLY A 12 -16.98 -1.60 1.44
N PHE A 13 -17.14 -2.04 0.19
CA PHE A 13 -18.13 -1.48 -0.72
C PHE A 13 -19.56 -1.70 -0.21
N LYS A 14 -19.88 -2.90 0.32
CA LYS A 14 -21.19 -3.18 0.91
C LYS A 14 -21.48 -2.31 2.13
N ALA A 15 -20.47 -2.08 2.98
CA ALA A 15 -20.58 -1.21 4.14
C ALA A 15 -20.90 0.24 3.74
N LEU A 16 -20.30 0.74 2.66
CA LEU A 16 -20.58 2.06 2.08
C LEU A 16 -21.97 2.14 1.39
N GLY A 17 -22.68 1.04 1.25
CA GLY A 17 -24.02 1.00 0.66
C GLY A 17 -24.08 0.50 -0.77
N ALA A 18 -22.98 0.06 -1.36
CA ALA A 18 -22.98 -0.52 -2.69
C ALA A 18 -23.57 -1.94 -2.72
N LYS A 19 -24.29 -2.26 -3.79
CA LYS A 19 -24.64 -3.63 -4.16
C LYS A 19 -23.42 -4.28 -4.79
N VAL A 20 -23.04 -5.47 -4.33
CA VAL A 20 -21.90 -6.23 -4.86
C VAL A 20 -22.34 -7.64 -5.16
N TRP A 21 -22.12 -8.11 -6.40
CA TRP A 21 -22.44 -9.48 -6.82
C TRP A 21 -21.36 -10.03 -7.75
N ILE A 22 -21.36 -11.34 -7.92
CA ILE A 22 -20.47 -12.04 -8.84
C ILE A 22 -21.32 -12.70 -9.91
N ASP A 23 -20.98 -12.46 -11.16
CA ASP A 23 -21.56 -13.14 -12.30
C ASP A 23 -20.45 -13.59 -13.26
N ARG A 24 -20.45 -14.85 -13.66
CA ARG A 24 -19.49 -15.47 -14.58
C ARG A 24 -18.03 -15.17 -14.25
N GLY A 25 -17.69 -15.16 -12.94
CA GLY A 25 -16.33 -14.89 -12.46
C GLY A 25 -15.92 -13.42 -12.44
N MET A 26 -16.81 -12.51 -12.85
CA MET A 26 -16.62 -11.06 -12.74
C MET A 26 -17.34 -10.50 -11.52
N ILE A 27 -16.75 -9.45 -10.93
CA ILE A 27 -17.32 -8.74 -9.79
C ILE A 27 -18.00 -7.48 -10.31
N PHE A 28 -19.25 -7.33 -9.96
CA PHE A 28 -20.04 -6.15 -10.27
C PHE A 28 -20.34 -5.37 -9.00
N THR A 29 -20.27 -4.05 -9.10
CA THR A 29 -20.64 -3.13 -8.03
C THR A 29 -21.55 -2.05 -8.60
N SER A 30 -22.58 -1.67 -7.84
CA SER A 30 -23.48 -0.58 -8.19
C SER A 30 -23.92 0.15 -6.93
N ALA A 31 -23.97 1.46 -7.00
CA ALA A 31 -24.51 2.31 -5.95
C ALA A 31 -25.13 3.56 -6.56
N ASP A 32 -26.30 3.95 -6.11
CA ASP A 32 -26.88 5.27 -6.42
C ASP A 32 -26.16 6.33 -5.57
N GLU A 33 -25.81 5.99 -4.35
CA GLU A 33 -25.12 6.84 -3.40
C GLU A 33 -24.28 5.99 -2.46
N LEU A 34 -23.08 6.51 -2.09
CA LEU A 34 -22.25 5.92 -1.06
C LEU A 34 -22.34 6.74 0.23
N ASN A 35 -22.46 6.06 1.36
CA ASN A 35 -22.58 6.68 2.68
C ASN A 35 -21.43 6.23 3.58
N GLY A 36 -20.82 7.19 4.28
CA GLY A 36 -19.72 6.94 5.21
C GLY A 36 -20.12 5.99 6.32
N LYS A 37 -19.23 5.09 6.67
CA LYS A 37 -19.41 4.05 7.69
C LYS A 37 -18.11 3.76 8.43
N HIS A 38 -18.25 3.15 9.60
CA HIS A 38 -17.15 2.52 10.30
C HIS A 38 -16.94 1.11 9.71
N ILE A 39 -15.73 0.85 9.20
CA ILE A 39 -15.37 -0.38 8.49
C ILE A 39 -14.13 -0.97 9.15
N TYR A 40 -14.28 -2.12 9.77
CA TYR A 40 -13.17 -2.91 10.30
C TYR A 40 -12.75 -3.96 9.27
N LEU A 41 -11.47 -3.98 8.88
CA LEU A 41 -10.92 -5.02 8.02
C LEU A 41 -10.51 -6.24 8.84
N ASP A 42 -11.03 -7.42 8.53
CA ASP A 42 -10.74 -8.65 9.28
C ASP A 42 -9.27 -9.06 9.14
N VAL A 43 -8.68 -8.72 8.00
CA VAL A 43 -7.25 -8.85 7.72
C VAL A 43 -6.73 -7.55 7.11
N VAL A 44 -5.48 -7.21 7.40
CA VAL A 44 -4.81 -6.08 6.76
C VAL A 44 -4.71 -6.35 5.25
N SER A 45 -5.24 -5.45 4.45
CA SER A 45 -5.23 -5.56 2.99
C SER A 45 -4.98 -4.19 2.36
N VAL A 46 -3.85 -4.06 1.68
CA VAL A 46 -3.46 -2.84 0.96
C VAL A 46 -4.51 -2.48 -0.10
N GLY A 47 -4.85 -3.44 -0.96
CA GLY A 47 -5.80 -3.21 -2.04
C GLY A 47 -7.19 -2.82 -1.53
N ALA A 48 -7.68 -3.49 -0.47
CA ALA A 48 -8.98 -3.15 0.12
C ALA A 48 -8.93 -1.76 0.79
N THR A 49 -7.87 -1.43 1.52
CA THR A 49 -7.69 -0.11 2.14
C THR A 49 -7.74 1.00 1.08
N ILE A 50 -6.99 0.86 -0.02
CA ILE A 50 -6.96 1.85 -1.10
C ILE A 50 -8.33 1.94 -1.78
N ASN A 51 -8.96 0.83 -2.15
CA ASN A 51 -10.26 0.86 -2.84
C ASN A 51 -11.36 1.47 -1.97
N ILE A 52 -11.39 1.15 -0.68
CA ILE A 52 -12.34 1.76 0.26
C ILE A 52 -12.06 3.26 0.42
N MET A 53 -10.77 3.65 0.52
CA MET A 53 -10.36 5.05 0.61
C MET A 53 -10.83 5.85 -0.62
N LEU A 54 -10.63 5.32 -1.82
CA LEU A 54 -11.09 5.95 -3.08
C LEU A 54 -12.62 6.14 -3.07
N ALA A 55 -13.37 5.09 -2.74
CA ALA A 55 -14.84 5.15 -2.68
C ALA A 55 -15.34 6.10 -1.57
N ALA A 56 -14.76 6.01 -0.37
CA ALA A 56 -15.13 6.83 0.78
C ALA A 56 -14.84 8.32 0.57
N SER A 57 -13.86 8.67 -0.25
CA SER A 57 -13.54 10.06 -0.58
C SER A 57 -14.67 10.80 -1.29
N ARG A 58 -15.65 10.06 -1.84
CA ARG A 58 -16.87 10.60 -2.47
C ARG A 58 -18.15 10.18 -1.76
N ALA A 59 -18.06 9.43 -0.66
CA ALA A 59 -19.22 9.02 0.11
C ALA A 59 -19.76 10.19 0.96
N LYS A 60 -21.07 10.23 1.21
CA LYS A 60 -21.66 11.21 2.13
C LYS A 60 -21.28 10.92 3.58
N GLY A 61 -20.82 11.94 4.28
CA GLY A 61 -20.45 11.85 5.68
C GLY A 61 -19.04 11.32 5.92
N MET A 62 -18.83 10.68 7.06
CA MET A 62 -17.51 10.25 7.53
C MET A 62 -17.37 8.73 7.43
N THR A 63 -16.28 8.27 6.86
CA THR A 63 -15.84 6.87 6.89
C THR A 63 -14.65 6.73 7.83
N ILE A 64 -14.63 5.65 8.62
CA ILE A 64 -13.47 5.23 9.40
C ILE A 64 -13.10 3.83 8.92
N ILE A 65 -11.86 3.66 8.51
CA ILE A 65 -11.29 2.34 8.19
C ILE A 65 -10.39 1.95 9.36
N GLU A 66 -10.69 0.85 10.03
CA GLU A 66 -9.86 0.25 11.09
C GLU A 66 -9.16 -1.00 10.57
N ASN A 67 -8.02 -1.31 11.18
CA ASN A 67 -7.08 -2.35 10.73
C ASN A 67 -6.61 -2.11 9.29
N ALA A 68 -6.43 -0.84 8.94
CA ALA A 68 -5.98 -0.39 7.63
C ALA A 68 -4.52 -0.77 7.38
N ALA A 69 -4.17 -0.93 6.12
CA ALA A 69 -2.79 -1.09 5.66
C ALA A 69 -2.01 0.22 5.86
N LYS A 70 -0.71 0.10 6.22
CA LYS A 70 0.15 1.23 6.62
C LYS A 70 1.26 1.53 5.64
N GLU A 71 1.35 0.76 4.58
CA GLU A 71 2.43 0.80 3.60
C GLU A 71 2.56 2.19 2.96
N PRO A 72 3.78 2.59 2.58
CA PRO A 72 4.06 3.93 2.04
C PRO A 72 3.16 4.34 0.87
N HIS A 73 2.85 3.42 -0.03
CA HIS A 73 1.97 3.70 -1.17
C HIS A 73 0.49 3.93 -0.78
N VAL A 74 0.03 3.45 0.39
CA VAL A 74 -1.28 3.83 0.94
C VAL A 74 -1.27 5.29 1.38
N VAL A 75 -0.16 5.72 1.99
CA VAL A 75 0.05 7.12 2.40
C VAL A 75 0.14 8.02 1.17
N ASP A 76 0.85 7.58 0.14
CA ASP A 76 1.02 8.31 -1.11
C ASP A 76 -0.33 8.56 -1.82
N VAL A 77 -1.18 7.53 -1.93
CA VAL A 77 -2.55 7.68 -2.47
C VAL A 77 -3.38 8.67 -1.64
N ALA A 78 -3.28 8.62 -0.31
CA ALA A 78 -4.00 9.56 0.55
C ALA A 78 -3.50 11.00 0.36
N GLN A 79 -2.20 11.20 0.20
CA GLN A 79 -1.60 12.51 -0.09
C GLN A 79 -2.09 13.04 -1.45
N PHE A 80 -2.06 12.22 -2.48
CA PHE A 80 -2.56 12.60 -3.80
C PHE A 80 -4.04 13.00 -3.74
N LEU A 81 -4.89 12.20 -3.12
CA LEU A 81 -6.30 12.52 -2.95
C LEU A 81 -6.51 13.82 -2.17
N ASN A 82 -5.72 14.06 -1.10
CA ASN A 82 -5.80 15.31 -0.33
C ASN A 82 -5.37 16.53 -1.16
N GLN A 83 -4.36 16.41 -2.02
CA GLN A 83 -3.99 17.47 -2.98
C GLN A 83 -5.14 17.77 -3.96
N MET A 84 -5.90 16.74 -4.36
CA MET A 84 -7.11 16.89 -5.16
C MET A 84 -8.30 17.49 -4.37
N GLY A 85 -8.16 17.70 -3.07
CA GLY A 85 -9.18 18.30 -2.20
C GLY A 85 -9.97 17.31 -1.34
N ALA A 86 -9.56 16.04 -1.26
CA ALA A 86 -10.11 15.09 -0.29
C ALA A 86 -9.78 15.50 1.16
N ASN A 87 -10.44 14.88 2.11
CA ASN A 87 -10.19 15.08 3.54
C ASN A 87 -9.91 13.71 4.18
N ILE A 88 -8.66 13.27 4.08
CA ILE A 88 -8.18 11.98 4.58
C ILE A 88 -7.12 12.23 5.64
N LYS A 89 -7.27 11.58 6.80
CA LYS A 89 -6.35 11.66 7.94
C LYS A 89 -6.03 10.26 8.45
N GLY A 90 -4.84 10.07 8.99
CA GLY A 90 -4.42 8.82 9.61
C GLY A 90 -3.85 7.77 8.64
N ALA A 91 -3.66 8.06 7.35
CA ALA A 91 -2.93 7.17 6.46
C ALA A 91 -1.52 6.90 7.01
N GLY A 92 -1.06 5.65 6.94
CA GLY A 92 0.16 5.18 7.59
C GLY A 92 -0.06 4.68 9.03
N THR A 93 -1.28 4.78 9.56
CA THR A 93 -1.68 4.15 10.83
C THR A 93 -2.73 3.07 10.59
N ASP A 94 -3.12 2.36 11.63
CA ASP A 94 -4.18 1.34 11.56
C ASP A 94 -5.60 1.92 11.46
N MET A 95 -5.74 3.24 11.59
CA MET A 95 -7.03 3.92 11.51
C MET A 95 -6.98 5.09 10.53
N ILE A 96 -7.79 5.03 9.47
CA ILE A 96 -7.92 6.10 8.48
C ILE A 96 -9.31 6.71 8.59
N LYS A 97 -9.38 8.03 8.74
CA LYS A 97 -10.62 8.81 8.77
C LYS A 97 -10.75 9.60 7.48
N ILE A 98 -11.92 9.51 6.85
CA ILE A 98 -12.19 10.13 5.55
C ILE A 98 -13.52 10.87 5.65
N ILE A 99 -13.53 12.15 5.31
CA ILE A 99 -14.76 12.91 5.12
C ILE A 99 -14.93 13.07 3.61
N GLY A 100 -16.03 12.56 3.10
CA GLY A 100 -16.30 12.61 1.66
C GLY A 100 -16.52 14.04 1.17
N VAL A 101 -16.16 14.27 -0.08
CA VAL A 101 -16.26 15.58 -0.74
C VAL A 101 -17.08 15.49 -2.03
N ASP A 102 -17.77 16.57 -2.40
CA ASP A 102 -18.64 16.59 -3.57
C ASP A 102 -17.87 16.56 -4.89
N ARG A 103 -16.65 17.07 -4.92
CA ARG A 103 -15.82 17.13 -6.12
C ARG A 103 -14.34 17.19 -5.81
N PHE A 104 -13.54 16.65 -6.72
CA PHE A 104 -12.10 16.84 -6.74
C PHE A 104 -11.69 17.98 -7.68
N ARG A 105 -10.48 18.47 -7.49
CA ARG A 105 -9.78 19.40 -8.37
C ARG A 105 -8.56 18.70 -8.97
N ALA A 106 -8.05 19.21 -10.09
CA ALA A 106 -6.78 18.76 -10.63
C ALA A 106 -5.64 19.03 -9.62
N ALA A 107 -4.67 18.14 -9.59
CA ALA A 107 -3.46 18.28 -8.79
C ALA A 107 -2.29 17.64 -9.51
N ASP A 108 -1.10 18.20 -9.33
CA ASP A 108 0.16 17.59 -9.73
C ASP A 108 0.70 16.78 -8.55
N HIS A 109 1.12 15.55 -8.81
CA HIS A 109 1.63 14.65 -7.79
C HIS A 109 2.81 13.85 -8.32
N GLU A 110 3.91 13.87 -7.60
CA GLU A 110 5.05 13.01 -7.85
C GLU A 110 4.87 11.71 -7.05
N ILE A 111 4.77 10.60 -7.78
CA ILE A 111 4.59 9.27 -7.18
C ILE A 111 5.90 8.84 -6.52
N ILE A 112 5.81 8.29 -5.31
CA ILE A 112 6.97 7.75 -4.61
C ILE A 112 7.59 6.56 -5.36
N PRO A 113 8.92 6.33 -5.21
CA PRO A 113 9.58 5.15 -5.75
C PRO A 113 8.95 3.84 -5.29
N ASP A 114 8.89 2.85 -6.19
CA ASP A 114 8.36 1.52 -5.88
C ASP A 114 9.32 0.72 -5.01
N GLN A 115 8.98 0.59 -3.73
CA GLN A 115 9.76 -0.20 -2.76
C GLN A 115 9.80 -1.69 -3.09
N ILE A 116 8.78 -2.23 -3.78
CA ILE A 116 8.73 -3.65 -4.14
C ILE A 116 9.71 -3.93 -5.28
N GLU A 117 9.78 -3.05 -6.27
CA GLU A 117 10.77 -3.11 -7.33
C GLU A 117 12.19 -3.01 -6.76
N ALA A 118 12.44 -2.01 -5.92
CA ALA A 118 13.73 -1.82 -5.27
C ALA A 118 14.15 -3.05 -4.45
N GLY A 119 13.26 -3.56 -3.59
CA GLY A 119 13.51 -4.77 -2.80
C GLY A 119 13.75 -6.01 -3.66
N THR A 120 13.11 -6.12 -4.81
CA THR A 120 13.35 -7.20 -5.78
C THR A 120 14.78 -7.16 -6.31
N PHE A 121 15.28 -5.97 -6.68
CA PHE A 121 16.66 -5.81 -7.13
C PHE A 121 17.67 -6.01 -6.00
N MET A 122 17.36 -5.63 -4.75
CA MET A 122 18.19 -5.98 -3.59
C MET A 122 18.33 -7.50 -3.44
N CYS A 123 17.23 -8.24 -3.52
CA CYS A 123 17.24 -9.70 -3.48
C CYS A 123 18.02 -10.29 -4.66
N ALA A 124 17.88 -9.74 -5.86
CA ALA A 124 18.62 -10.20 -7.05
C ALA A 124 20.14 -10.01 -6.89
N ALA A 125 20.58 -8.84 -6.37
CA ALA A 125 21.99 -8.58 -6.07
C ALA A 125 22.57 -9.62 -5.12
N VAL A 126 21.84 -9.90 -4.04
CA VAL A 126 22.24 -10.88 -3.02
C VAL A 126 22.28 -12.30 -3.58
N ALA A 127 21.27 -12.71 -4.35
CA ALA A 127 21.19 -14.05 -4.95
C ALA A 127 22.31 -14.33 -5.96
N THR A 128 22.79 -13.30 -6.64
CA THR A 128 23.86 -13.41 -7.65
C THR A 128 25.25 -13.11 -7.10
N LYS A 129 25.39 -12.87 -5.79
CA LYS A 129 26.64 -12.44 -5.14
C LYS A 129 27.22 -11.17 -5.78
N GLY A 130 26.35 -10.22 -6.03
CA GLY A 130 26.66 -8.97 -6.70
C GLY A 130 27.02 -7.84 -5.74
N ASP A 131 27.40 -6.72 -6.35
CA ASP A 131 27.56 -5.41 -5.75
C ASP A 131 26.75 -4.42 -6.60
N VAL A 132 25.60 -3.98 -6.10
CA VAL A 132 24.63 -3.18 -6.86
C VAL A 132 24.18 -1.98 -6.03
N THR A 133 24.17 -0.81 -6.65
CA THR A 133 23.57 0.40 -6.08
C THR A 133 22.25 0.68 -6.76
N ILE A 134 21.17 0.66 -6.00
CA ILE A 134 19.80 0.96 -6.44
C ILE A 134 19.54 2.43 -6.10
N LYS A 135 19.31 3.24 -7.13
CA LYS A 135 19.14 4.69 -7.04
C LYS A 135 17.68 5.10 -7.12
N HIS A 136 17.41 6.35 -6.72
CA HIS A 136 16.06 6.93 -6.73
C HIS A 136 15.10 6.09 -5.91
N VAL A 137 15.49 5.75 -4.70
CA VAL A 137 14.69 5.03 -3.70
C VAL A 137 14.61 5.82 -2.40
N ILE A 138 13.67 5.48 -1.56
CA ILE A 138 13.57 6.00 -0.20
C ILE A 138 14.07 4.89 0.74
N PRO A 139 15.31 4.96 1.27
CA PRO A 139 15.89 3.88 2.07
C PRO A 139 15.02 3.44 3.24
N LYS A 140 14.35 4.39 3.89
CA LYS A 140 13.41 4.14 4.99
C LYS A 140 12.27 3.19 4.61
N HIS A 141 11.85 3.16 3.36
CA HIS A 141 10.81 2.22 2.88
C HIS A 141 11.34 0.79 2.70
N LEU A 142 12.66 0.61 2.76
CA LEU A 142 13.35 -0.65 2.54
C LEU A 142 13.91 -1.26 3.84
N GLU A 143 13.72 -0.60 5.00
CA GLU A 143 14.30 -1.01 6.30
C GLU A 143 14.04 -2.49 6.64
N SER A 144 12.82 -2.97 6.41
CA SER A 144 12.45 -4.34 6.77
C SER A 144 13.16 -5.39 5.91
N ILE A 145 13.36 -5.13 4.61
CA ILE A 145 14.09 -6.03 3.74
C ILE A 145 15.60 -5.90 3.96
N SER A 146 16.10 -4.67 4.16
CA SER A 146 17.50 -4.39 4.51
C SER A 146 17.92 -5.16 5.76
N ALA A 147 17.11 -5.10 6.82
CA ALA A 147 17.37 -5.82 8.07
C ALA A 147 17.48 -7.34 7.85
N LYS A 148 16.61 -7.93 7.02
CA LYS A 148 16.65 -9.36 6.72
C LYS A 148 17.87 -9.76 5.87
N LEU A 149 18.24 -8.95 4.90
CA LEU A 149 19.43 -9.20 4.10
C LEU A 149 20.72 -9.07 4.92
N ILE A 150 20.79 -8.09 5.85
CA ILE A 150 21.89 -7.97 6.81
C ILE A 150 21.97 -9.20 7.73
N GLU A 151 20.82 -9.67 8.27
CA GLU A 151 20.76 -10.89 9.08
C GLU A 151 21.30 -12.11 8.33
N MET A 152 21.08 -12.17 7.02
CA MET A 152 21.62 -13.22 6.16
C MET A 152 23.13 -13.06 5.89
N GLY A 153 23.72 -11.91 6.18
CA GLY A 153 25.15 -11.64 6.01
C GLY A 153 25.51 -10.78 4.78
N ALA A 154 24.52 -10.11 4.17
CA ALA A 154 24.77 -9.07 3.17
C ALA A 154 25.25 -7.77 3.84
N GLU A 155 26.04 -6.99 3.12
CA GLU A 155 26.40 -5.63 3.49
C GLU A 155 25.45 -4.66 2.80
N ILE A 156 24.84 -3.76 3.57
CA ILE A 156 23.91 -2.76 3.05
C ILE A 156 24.37 -1.37 3.51
N GLU A 157 24.55 -0.49 2.56
CA GLU A 157 24.88 0.92 2.78
C GLU A 157 23.70 1.78 2.30
N GLU A 158 23.11 2.52 3.24
CA GLU A 158 22.03 3.47 2.94
C GLU A 158 22.65 4.84 2.63
N LEU A 159 22.26 5.39 1.49
CA LEU A 159 22.63 6.73 1.02
C LEU A 159 21.36 7.61 1.03
N ASP A 160 21.48 8.89 0.67
CA ASP A 160 20.33 9.82 0.73
C ASP A 160 19.13 9.36 -0.11
N ASP A 161 19.38 8.95 -1.36
CA ASP A 161 18.35 8.50 -2.32
C ASP A 161 18.70 7.15 -2.97
N ALA A 162 19.58 6.37 -2.35
CA ALA A 162 20.06 5.10 -2.88
C ALA A 162 20.36 4.09 -1.78
N VAL A 163 20.39 2.82 -2.14
CA VAL A 163 20.86 1.71 -1.30
C VAL A 163 21.85 0.87 -2.08
N ARG A 164 23.06 0.69 -1.55
CA ARG A 164 24.05 -0.24 -2.09
C ARG A 164 23.96 -1.57 -1.35
N VAL A 165 23.89 -2.64 -2.09
CA VAL A 165 23.79 -4.01 -1.58
C VAL A 165 24.98 -4.81 -2.08
N VAL A 166 25.74 -5.40 -1.16
CA VAL A 166 26.93 -6.21 -1.47
C VAL A 166 26.79 -7.59 -0.83
N ALA A 167 26.96 -8.63 -1.62
CA ALA A 167 26.94 -10.01 -1.15
C ALA A 167 28.04 -10.81 -1.83
N THR A 168 29.22 -10.80 -1.28
CA THR A 168 30.41 -11.51 -1.84
C THR A 168 30.55 -12.95 -1.35
N LYS A 169 29.83 -13.34 -0.29
CA LYS A 169 29.90 -14.64 0.36
C LYS A 169 28.55 -15.36 0.28
N ARG A 170 28.58 -16.67 0.60
CA ARG A 170 27.35 -17.44 0.77
C ARG A 170 26.60 -16.91 1.99
N LEU A 171 25.34 -16.59 1.80
CA LEU A 171 24.48 -16.11 2.86
C LEU A 171 23.97 -17.22 3.78
N SER A 172 23.68 -16.86 5.01
CA SER A 172 23.01 -17.72 5.97
C SER A 172 21.50 -17.73 5.76
N PRO A 173 20.81 -18.86 6.03
CA PRO A 173 19.37 -18.87 5.99
C PRO A 173 18.77 -18.01 7.11
N THR A 174 17.64 -17.37 6.83
CA THR A 174 16.85 -16.63 7.83
C THR A 174 15.37 -16.95 7.69
N THR A 175 14.58 -16.62 8.70
CA THR A 175 13.13 -16.78 8.68
C THR A 175 12.48 -15.45 8.32
N VAL A 176 11.63 -15.48 7.30
CA VAL A 176 10.76 -14.35 6.91
C VAL A 176 9.34 -14.69 7.32
N LYS A 177 8.71 -13.81 8.10
CA LYS A 177 7.31 -13.94 8.55
C LYS A 177 6.42 -13.01 7.76
#